data_1296b83935f3e8c0b6d6908ea9898565
#
_entry.id   1296b83935f3e8c0b6d6908ea9898565
#
_cell.length_a   1.000
_cell.length_b   1.000
_cell.length_c   1.000
_cell.angle_alpha   90.00
_cell.angle_beta   90.00
_cell.angle_gamma   90.00
#
_symmetry.space_group_name_H-M   'P 1'
#
loop_
_entity.id
_entity.type
_entity.pdbx_description
1 polymer ?
#
loop_
_entity_poly.entity_id
_entity_poly.type
_entity_poly.pdbx_seq_one_letter_code
_entity_poly.pdbx_strand_id
1 'polypeptide(L)'
;MNYLKLIILALIIAINSIGSIAQNANYTQDRFARNYLSPKRIVWQSDTLGKFILNSQKLLEAGNGQADLVGSKLCIVKGGDKINSAILLDFGKEIHGGIQVVAGMHSENRPIRVKITLGESVSEAMSEVDRSTATNDHAIREFEILVPWLGVIEIGNSGFRFAKIELLDQKRELKLKEVRAIAVQRDIPWLGSFKSSDERLNQIWQTGAYTVYLNMQNFLWDGIKRDRLVWVGDMHPEVMTMLSVFGYNEVVPKSLDLILDITKLPAYMNGISSYSMWWVLIQHQWYMNNGDIKYLEKNKDYIYATLDLLEKKIGEDGKENLNGMRFLDWPTSPNKEAIHAGLQSMMIMTFDVGEKIATILKDHEKAAQYTKTIQLLKKHIPDANGNKSGSALLALSGLEDAKTINKKTLAVNPTDSISSFYGYYVLQARAMAGDYDGAFDVIRKYWGGMIDLGATTFWEDFDMKWLENAGRIDEITPAGKVDVHAQYGSYCYKGLRNSFCHGWASGPTAWLSQHVLGVTVVEAGCRKVKIEPHLGDLKWVEGTYPTPLGIISVRHQKQQDGTIKSTIKAPKGIKIIRE
;
A
#
# COMPACT_ATOMS: atom_id res chain seq x y z
N MET A 1 -45.19 -44.17 -6.04
CA MET A 1 -43.80 -44.06 -6.56
C MET A 1 -43.42 -42.68 -7.07
N ASN A 2 -44.36 -41.76 -7.34
CA ASN A 2 -44.07 -40.42 -7.89
C ASN A 2 -43.80 -39.33 -6.82
N TYR A 3 -44.37 -39.43 -5.62
CA TYR A 3 -44.16 -38.41 -4.56
C TYR A 3 -42.75 -38.48 -3.96
N LEU A 4 -42.16 -39.65 -3.82
CA LEU A 4 -40.80 -39.79 -3.28
C LEU A 4 -39.73 -39.24 -4.24
N LYS A 5 -39.94 -39.36 -5.56
CA LYS A 5 -39.05 -38.76 -6.58
C LYS A 5 -39.13 -37.22 -6.60
N LEU A 6 -40.30 -36.63 -6.36
CA LEU A 6 -40.46 -35.18 -6.26
C LEU A 6 -39.80 -34.62 -4.99
N ILE A 7 -39.89 -35.31 -3.86
CA ILE A 7 -39.24 -34.90 -2.60
C ILE A 7 -37.71 -34.98 -2.73
N ILE A 8 -37.17 -36.04 -3.36
CA ILE A 8 -35.73 -36.19 -3.60
C ILE A 8 -35.22 -35.10 -4.57
N LEU A 9 -35.99 -34.76 -5.62
CA LEU A 9 -35.62 -33.69 -6.56
C LEU A 9 -35.65 -32.30 -5.89
N ALA A 10 -36.64 -32.02 -5.03
CA ALA A 10 -36.73 -30.81 -4.26
C ALA A 10 -35.59 -30.67 -3.23
N LEU A 11 -35.17 -31.78 -2.58
CA LEU A 11 -34.02 -31.81 -1.69
C LEU A 11 -32.69 -31.57 -2.43
N ILE A 12 -32.52 -32.14 -3.62
CA ILE A 12 -31.32 -31.96 -4.44
C ILE A 12 -31.22 -30.51 -4.94
N ILE A 13 -32.33 -29.89 -5.31
CA ILE A 13 -32.38 -28.48 -5.71
C ILE A 13 -32.09 -27.57 -4.51
N ALA A 14 -32.61 -27.87 -3.32
CA ALA A 14 -32.37 -27.14 -2.09
C ALA A 14 -30.89 -27.24 -1.64
N ILE A 15 -30.28 -28.45 -1.75
CA ILE A 15 -28.86 -28.64 -1.40
C ILE A 15 -27.94 -27.92 -2.40
N ASN A 16 -28.28 -27.89 -3.70
CA ASN A 16 -27.50 -27.15 -4.69
C ASN A 16 -27.65 -25.64 -4.55
N SER A 17 -28.82 -25.12 -4.13
CA SER A 17 -29.02 -23.70 -3.83
C SER A 17 -28.33 -23.26 -2.52
N ILE A 18 -28.27 -24.14 -1.51
CA ILE A 18 -27.53 -23.87 -0.27
C ILE A 18 -26.02 -23.91 -0.53
N GLY A 19 -25.53 -24.80 -1.38
CA GLY A 19 -24.12 -24.85 -1.79
C GLY A 19 -23.67 -23.60 -2.58
N SER A 20 -24.51 -23.07 -3.47
CA SER A 20 -24.21 -21.84 -4.21
C SER A 20 -24.36 -20.58 -3.36
N ILE A 21 -25.27 -20.55 -2.39
CA ILE A 21 -25.41 -19.46 -1.42
C ILE A 21 -24.24 -19.47 -0.43
N ALA A 22 -23.76 -20.64 0.00
CA ALA A 22 -22.59 -20.76 0.87
C ALA A 22 -21.28 -20.31 0.16
N GLN A 23 -21.12 -20.58 -1.12
CA GLN A 23 -19.97 -20.09 -1.90
C GLN A 23 -20.00 -18.57 -2.11
N ASN A 24 -21.17 -17.98 -2.32
CA ASN A 24 -21.32 -16.51 -2.40
C ASN A 24 -21.27 -15.82 -1.02
N ALA A 25 -21.66 -16.51 0.05
CA ALA A 25 -21.64 -15.94 1.41
C ALA A 25 -20.22 -15.78 1.98
N ASN A 26 -19.23 -16.51 1.48
CA ASN A 26 -17.83 -16.39 1.92
C ASN A 26 -17.13 -15.14 1.36
N TYR A 27 -17.69 -14.44 0.38
CA TYR A 27 -17.11 -13.20 -0.17
C TYR A 27 -17.76 -11.91 0.37
N THR A 28 -18.82 -11.99 1.17
CA THR A 28 -19.64 -10.82 1.55
C THR A 28 -19.41 -10.31 2.97
N GLN A 29 -18.41 -10.81 3.71
CA GLN A 29 -18.13 -10.31 5.05
C GLN A 29 -16.62 -10.23 5.31
N ASP A 30 -15.96 -9.22 4.75
CA ASP A 30 -14.67 -8.81 5.24
C ASP A 30 -14.81 -8.33 6.69
N ARG A 31 -14.39 -9.18 7.59
CA ARG A 31 -14.35 -8.86 9.02
C ARG A 31 -13.01 -8.24 9.35
N PHE A 32 -13.02 -7.27 10.24
CA PHE A 32 -11.80 -6.79 10.86
C PHE A 32 -11.44 -7.69 12.05
N ALA A 33 -10.25 -8.28 11.99
CA ALA A 33 -9.67 -8.95 13.13
C ALA A 33 -8.99 -7.92 14.05
N ARG A 34 -9.11 -8.13 15.36
CA ARG A 34 -8.38 -7.39 16.40
C ARG A 34 -7.38 -8.34 17.04
N ASN A 35 -6.11 -8.16 16.73
CA ASN A 35 -5.03 -8.97 17.27
C ASN A 35 -4.26 -8.19 18.32
N TYR A 36 -4.03 -8.79 19.49
CA TYR A 36 -3.29 -8.17 20.58
C TYR A 36 -1.85 -8.65 20.56
N LEU A 37 -0.93 -7.71 20.33
CA LEU A 37 0.49 -8.00 20.15
C LEU A 37 1.31 -7.45 21.31
N SER A 38 2.10 -8.29 21.96
CA SER A 38 3.09 -7.84 22.93
C SER A 38 4.25 -7.14 22.22
N PRO A 39 4.91 -6.15 22.85
CA PRO A 39 6.12 -5.53 22.33
C PRO A 39 7.21 -6.59 22.07
N LYS A 40 8.04 -6.35 21.09
CA LYS A 40 9.19 -7.22 20.77
C LYS A 40 10.46 -6.82 21.52
N ARG A 41 10.58 -5.53 21.85
CA ARG A 41 11.71 -5.00 22.62
C ARG A 41 11.36 -3.67 23.30
N ILE A 42 12.16 -3.33 24.29
CA ILE A 42 12.22 -1.99 24.87
C ILE A 42 13.35 -1.25 24.13
N VAL A 43 13.00 -0.16 23.45
CA VAL A 43 13.97 0.66 22.71
C VAL A 43 14.73 1.58 23.66
N TRP A 44 13.99 2.15 24.61
CA TRP A 44 14.52 3.12 25.55
C TRP A 44 13.67 3.16 26.83
N GLN A 45 14.32 3.56 27.92
CA GLN A 45 13.66 3.92 29.17
C GLN A 45 14.40 5.08 29.85
N SER A 46 13.66 5.94 30.54
CA SER A 46 14.20 7.14 31.19
C SER A 46 15.12 6.83 32.35
N ASP A 47 15.04 5.63 32.92
CA ASP A 47 15.84 5.17 34.05
C ASP A 47 16.74 4.00 33.65
N THR A 48 18.03 4.26 33.51
CA THR A 48 19.05 3.24 33.21
C THR A 48 19.62 2.56 34.47
N LEU A 49 19.34 3.10 35.66
CA LEU A 49 19.87 2.60 36.93
C LEU A 49 18.90 1.69 37.68
N GLY A 50 17.67 1.51 37.19
CA GLY A 50 16.67 0.64 37.81
C GLY A 50 16.08 1.16 39.12
N LYS A 51 16.09 2.48 39.36
CA LYS A 51 15.50 3.12 40.55
C LYS A 51 14.00 3.41 40.38
N PHE A 52 13.63 3.86 39.19
CA PHE A 52 12.28 4.32 38.89
C PHE A 52 11.51 3.35 37.98
N ILE A 53 12.21 2.50 37.21
CA ILE A 53 11.60 1.51 36.32
C ILE A 53 12.09 0.12 36.70
N LEU A 54 11.19 -0.71 37.23
CA LEU A 54 11.49 -2.05 37.71
C LEU A 54 10.78 -3.09 36.83
N ASN A 55 11.46 -4.20 36.55
CA ASN A 55 10.90 -5.36 35.84
C ASN A 55 10.32 -5.01 34.43
N SER A 56 10.84 -4.02 33.75
CA SER A 56 10.33 -3.59 32.45
C SER A 56 10.28 -4.72 31.41
N GLN A 57 11.19 -5.71 31.48
CA GLN A 57 11.21 -6.88 30.59
C GLN A 57 9.91 -7.71 30.65
N LYS A 58 9.13 -7.59 31.73
CA LYS A 58 7.81 -8.24 31.84
C LYS A 58 6.81 -7.79 30.79
N LEU A 59 6.95 -6.59 30.25
CA LEU A 59 6.11 -6.07 29.18
C LEU A 59 6.31 -6.80 27.85
N LEU A 60 7.42 -7.51 27.67
CA LEU A 60 7.72 -8.29 26.45
C LEU A 60 7.09 -9.69 26.47
N GLU A 61 6.65 -10.15 27.66
CA GLU A 61 6.03 -11.46 27.79
C GLU A 61 4.60 -11.44 27.19
N ALA A 62 4.22 -12.55 26.56
CA ALA A 62 2.86 -12.71 26.09
C ALA A 62 1.90 -12.86 27.28
N GLY A 63 0.80 -12.14 27.24
CA GLY A 63 -0.23 -12.18 28.26
C GLY A 63 -1.62 -12.41 27.70
N ASN A 64 -2.62 -12.52 28.59
CA ASN A 64 -4.01 -12.81 28.26
C ASN A 64 -4.91 -11.56 28.24
N GLY A 65 -4.36 -10.38 28.58
CA GLY A 65 -5.12 -9.12 28.62
C GLY A 65 -6.05 -8.96 29.82
N GLN A 66 -5.99 -9.86 30.79
CA GLN A 66 -6.83 -9.81 31.96
C GLN A 66 -6.05 -9.24 33.16
N ALA A 67 -6.62 -8.27 33.86
CA ALA A 67 -6.07 -7.80 35.14
C ALA A 67 -6.26 -8.84 36.25
N ASP A 68 -5.27 -8.98 37.13
CA ASP A 68 -5.25 -9.95 38.23
C ASP A 68 -5.16 -9.26 39.59
N LEU A 69 -5.84 -9.82 40.59
CA LEU A 69 -5.74 -9.37 41.98
C LEU A 69 -4.46 -9.87 42.67
N VAL A 70 -3.93 -10.99 42.23
CA VAL A 70 -2.86 -11.71 42.95
C VAL A 70 -1.59 -11.80 42.11
N GLY A 71 -0.51 -11.25 42.61
CA GLY A 71 0.85 -11.76 42.66
C GLY A 71 1.61 -12.05 41.38
N SER A 72 1.33 -11.44 40.21
CA SER A 72 2.30 -11.47 39.12
C SER A 72 3.41 -10.43 39.34
N LYS A 73 4.65 -10.73 38.93
CA LYS A 73 5.69 -9.71 38.82
C LYS A 73 5.26 -8.68 37.78
N LEU A 74 4.99 -7.46 38.23
CA LEU A 74 4.55 -6.35 37.39
C LEU A 74 5.74 -5.49 36.96
N CYS A 75 5.64 -4.84 35.82
CA CYS A 75 6.48 -3.69 35.53
C CYS A 75 6.00 -2.52 36.40
N ILE A 76 6.92 -1.88 37.11
CA ILE A 76 6.63 -0.75 38.00
C ILE A 76 7.35 0.48 37.44
N VAL A 77 6.58 1.53 37.14
CA VAL A 77 7.08 2.84 36.73
C VAL A 77 6.78 3.82 37.85
N LYS A 78 7.82 4.39 38.49
CA LYS A 78 7.71 5.32 39.62
C LYS A 78 7.88 6.76 39.16
N GLY A 79 7.04 7.65 39.60
CA GLY A 79 7.18 9.09 39.37
C GLY A 79 8.30 9.67 40.25
N GLY A 80 9.21 10.43 39.65
CA GLY A 80 10.22 11.22 40.33
C GLY A 80 9.72 12.62 40.71
N ASP A 81 10.51 13.35 41.51
CA ASP A 81 10.15 14.73 41.91
C ASP A 81 10.17 15.75 40.74
N LYS A 82 10.94 15.50 39.69
CA LYS A 82 11.15 16.42 38.56
C LYS A 82 11.25 15.74 37.19
N ILE A 83 11.12 14.41 37.15
CA ILE A 83 11.30 13.62 35.93
C ILE A 83 10.09 12.71 35.76
N ASN A 84 9.46 12.81 34.62
CA ASN A 84 8.45 11.85 34.18
C ASN A 84 9.16 10.56 33.76
N SER A 85 8.88 9.46 34.44
CA SER A 85 9.42 8.18 34.03
C SER A 85 8.66 7.64 32.81
N ALA A 86 9.41 7.15 31.83
CA ALA A 86 8.83 6.69 30.56
C ALA A 86 9.58 5.48 29.98
N ILE A 87 8.85 4.67 29.23
CA ILE A 87 9.35 3.50 28.50
C ILE A 87 8.91 3.62 27.04
N LEU A 88 9.81 3.36 26.09
CA LEU A 88 9.51 3.26 24.67
C LEU A 88 9.54 1.80 24.22
N LEU A 89 8.42 1.35 23.68
CA LEU A 89 8.18 -0.01 23.25
C LEU A 89 8.17 -0.09 21.72
N ASP A 90 8.78 -1.13 21.13
CA ASP A 90 8.73 -1.49 19.71
C ASP A 90 7.90 -2.76 19.52
N PHE A 91 6.85 -2.70 18.72
CA PHE A 91 6.00 -3.86 18.39
C PHE A 91 6.55 -4.69 17.21
N GLY A 92 7.69 -4.30 16.64
CA GLY A 92 8.45 -5.04 15.66
C GLY A 92 8.04 -4.79 14.21
N LYS A 93 6.84 -4.27 13.97
CA LYS A 93 6.35 -3.90 12.64
C LYS A 93 5.28 -2.81 12.74
N GLU A 94 5.05 -2.14 11.63
CA GLU A 94 3.97 -1.16 11.48
C GLU A 94 2.60 -1.80 11.74
N ILE A 95 1.69 -1.07 12.38
CA ILE A 95 0.37 -1.53 12.82
C ILE A 95 -0.64 -0.40 12.59
N HIS A 96 -1.84 -0.72 12.12
CA HIS A 96 -3.00 0.15 12.22
C HIS A 96 -3.84 -0.25 13.43
N GLY A 97 -4.13 0.70 14.34
CA GLY A 97 -4.97 0.45 15.50
C GLY A 97 -4.60 1.27 16.72
N GLY A 98 -4.51 0.62 17.89
CA GLY A 98 -4.33 1.31 19.16
C GLY A 98 -3.50 0.53 20.16
N ILE A 99 -3.59 0.97 21.42
CA ILE A 99 -2.89 0.37 22.57
C ILE A 99 -3.90 -0.10 23.61
N GLN A 100 -3.67 -1.28 24.16
CA GLN A 100 -4.31 -1.78 25.36
C GLN A 100 -3.30 -1.75 26.51
N VAL A 101 -3.69 -1.15 27.62
CA VAL A 101 -2.94 -1.15 28.88
C VAL A 101 -3.68 -1.99 29.91
N VAL A 102 -3.01 -3.01 30.43
CA VAL A 102 -3.49 -3.86 31.54
C VAL A 102 -2.78 -3.44 32.79
N ALA A 103 -3.50 -2.79 33.72
CA ALA A 103 -2.98 -2.30 34.96
C ALA A 103 -3.07 -3.34 36.06
N GLY A 104 -2.00 -3.44 36.88
CA GLY A 104 -2.02 -4.10 38.15
C GLY A 104 -2.52 -3.17 39.26
N MET A 105 -2.77 -3.70 40.45
CA MET A 105 -3.30 -2.94 41.57
C MET A 105 -2.33 -1.84 42.03
N HIS A 106 -2.72 -0.59 41.86
CA HIS A 106 -1.95 0.56 42.37
C HIS A 106 -2.19 0.76 43.85
N SER A 107 -1.21 1.37 44.54
CA SER A 107 -1.23 1.48 46.00
C SER A 107 -2.34 2.38 46.56
N GLU A 108 -2.88 3.31 45.75
CA GLU A 108 -3.79 4.35 46.28
C GLU A 108 -5.25 4.21 45.83
N ASN A 109 -5.66 3.10 45.25
CA ASN A 109 -7.04 2.80 44.82
C ASN A 109 -7.69 3.90 43.94
N ARG A 110 -6.91 4.64 43.16
CA ARG A 110 -7.37 5.67 42.26
C ARG A 110 -6.62 5.64 40.94
N PRO A 111 -7.22 6.12 39.82
CA PRO A 111 -6.56 6.15 38.55
C PRO A 111 -5.26 6.96 38.55
N ILE A 112 -4.40 6.68 37.60
CA ILE A 112 -3.09 7.32 37.41
C ILE A 112 -3.05 7.98 36.03
N ARG A 113 -2.56 9.22 35.94
CA ARG A 113 -2.39 9.92 34.68
C ARG A 113 -1.17 9.41 33.94
N VAL A 114 -1.37 9.03 32.68
CA VAL A 114 -0.34 8.51 31.80
C VAL A 114 -0.48 9.19 30.45
N LYS A 115 0.65 9.57 29.85
CA LYS A 115 0.71 9.99 28.47
C LYS A 115 1.20 8.83 27.60
N ILE A 116 0.49 8.55 26.51
CA ILE A 116 0.87 7.56 25.50
C ILE A 116 1.07 8.28 24.18
N THR A 117 2.26 8.12 23.59
CA THR A 117 2.60 8.69 22.30
C THR A 117 2.93 7.59 21.32
N LEU A 118 2.21 7.55 20.20
CA LEU A 118 2.40 6.59 19.10
C LEU A 118 3.31 7.20 18.02
N GLY A 119 4.07 6.36 17.32
CA GLY A 119 4.88 6.81 16.19
C GLY A 119 5.24 5.67 15.24
N GLU A 120 5.39 6.00 13.95
CA GLU A 120 5.92 5.08 12.92
C GLU A 120 7.44 4.94 13.03
N SER A 121 8.10 5.85 13.77
CA SER A 121 9.52 5.81 14.10
C SER A 121 9.76 6.07 15.58
N VAL A 122 10.96 5.74 16.05
CA VAL A 122 11.43 6.08 17.40
C VAL A 122 11.38 7.58 17.63
N SER A 123 11.85 8.37 16.67
CA SER A 123 11.86 9.83 16.78
C SER A 123 10.47 10.43 16.85
N GLU A 124 9.52 9.90 16.09
CA GLU A 124 8.13 10.36 16.15
C GLU A 124 7.49 10.03 17.51
N ALA A 125 7.65 8.81 18.02
CA ALA A 125 7.13 8.41 19.33
C ALA A 125 7.77 9.20 20.50
N MET A 126 8.98 9.73 20.31
CA MET A 126 9.70 10.54 21.28
C MET A 126 9.44 12.04 21.14
N SER A 127 8.83 12.49 20.05
CA SER A 127 8.57 13.91 19.77
C SER A 127 7.28 14.39 20.44
N GLU A 128 7.23 15.69 20.75
CA GLU A 128 6.02 16.35 21.25
C GLU A 128 5.18 16.84 20.04
N VAL A 129 3.86 16.65 20.13
CA VAL A 129 2.91 17.20 19.17
C VAL A 129 2.96 18.72 19.15
N ASP A 130 2.82 19.33 17.98
CA ASP A 130 2.78 20.77 17.71
C ASP A 130 4.07 21.54 18.03
N ARG A 131 5.10 20.89 18.55
CA ARG A 131 6.45 21.48 18.76
C ARG A 131 7.47 21.05 17.70
N SER A 132 7.06 20.16 16.82
CA SER A 132 7.84 19.65 15.69
C SER A 132 6.91 19.48 14.50
N THR A 133 7.33 18.75 13.46
CA THR A 133 6.44 18.35 12.36
C THR A 133 5.48 17.21 12.73
N ALA A 134 5.52 16.72 13.97
CA ALA A 134 4.56 15.75 14.48
C ALA A 134 3.22 16.42 14.79
N THR A 135 2.13 15.86 14.26
CA THR A 135 0.79 16.46 14.35
C THR A 135 -0.27 15.40 14.70
N ASN A 136 -1.43 15.88 15.16
CA ASN A 136 -2.65 15.09 15.36
C ASN A 136 -3.71 15.43 14.30
N ASP A 137 -3.31 15.94 13.14
CA ASP A 137 -4.21 16.52 12.13
C ASP A 137 -5.08 15.47 11.40
N HIS A 138 -4.63 14.25 11.23
CA HIS A 138 -5.38 13.19 10.54
C HIS A 138 -5.72 11.99 11.45
N ALA A 139 -4.84 11.69 12.40
CA ALA A 139 -5.08 10.68 13.43
C ALA A 139 -4.44 11.15 14.74
N ILE A 140 -5.14 10.92 15.85
CA ILE A 140 -4.60 11.24 17.16
C ILE A 140 -3.52 10.23 17.51
N ARG A 141 -2.31 10.69 17.78
CA ARG A 141 -1.16 9.88 18.17
C ARG A 141 -0.70 10.12 19.61
N GLU A 142 -1.09 11.20 20.26
CA GLU A 142 -0.75 11.52 21.65
C GLU A 142 -2.01 11.58 22.51
N PHE A 143 -2.01 10.85 23.61
CA PHE A 143 -3.15 10.69 24.50
C PHE A 143 -2.72 10.90 25.95
N GLU A 144 -3.38 11.79 26.70
CA GLU A 144 -3.37 11.78 28.13
C GLU A 144 -4.58 10.99 28.65
N ILE A 145 -4.34 9.95 29.43
CA ILE A 145 -5.38 9.03 29.90
C ILE A 145 -5.30 8.81 31.40
N LEU A 146 -6.40 8.37 31.97
CA LEU A 146 -6.48 7.88 33.33
C LEU A 146 -6.46 6.34 33.33
N VAL A 147 -5.30 5.74 33.60
CA VAL A 147 -5.18 4.30 33.72
C VAL A 147 -5.87 3.87 35.04
N PRO A 148 -6.83 2.92 35.01
CA PRO A 148 -7.56 2.49 36.21
C PRO A 148 -6.62 1.88 37.26
N TRP A 149 -6.98 1.98 38.54
CA TRP A 149 -6.16 1.43 39.63
C TRP A 149 -5.97 -0.09 39.55
N LEU A 150 -6.89 -0.79 38.91
CA LEU A 150 -6.86 -2.20 38.50
C LEU A 150 -7.83 -2.37 37.34
N GLY A 151 -7.37 -2.90 36.20
CA GLY A 151 -8.25 -3.14 35.08
C GLY A 151 -7.57 -2.92 33.74
N VAL A 152 -8.37 -2.71 32.72
CA VAL A 152 -7.92 -2.60 31.30
C VAL A 152 -8.47 -1.33 30.69
N ILE A 153 -7.64 -0.64 29.93
CA ILE A 153 -8.06 0.48 29.09
C ILE A 153 -7.51 0.31 27.66
N GLU A 154 -8.30 0.67 26.67
CA GLU A 154 -7.91 0.68 25.26
C GLU A 154 -8.04 2.09 24.69
N ILE A 155 -7.06 2.52 23.91
CA ILE A 155 -7.03 3.84 23.28
C ILE A 155 -6.41 3.77 21.89
N GLY A 156 -6.70 4.78 21.08
CA GLY A 156 -6.05 5.03 19.81
C GLY A 156 -6.69 4.32 18.62
N ASN A 157 -6.44 4.92 17.47
CA ASN A 157 -6.78 4.42 16.13
C ASN A 157 -5.88 5.15 15.15
N SER A 158 -4.62 4.73 15.02
CA SER A 158 -3.60 5.36 14.17
C SER A 158 -2.67 4.34 13.56
N GLY A 159 -1.81 4.77 12.62
CA GLY A 159 -0.64 4.03 12.17
C GLY A 159 0.50 4.21 13.17
N PHE A 160 1.16 3.14 13.57
CA PHE A 160 2.32 3.19 14.46
C PHE A 160 3.08 1.87 14.50
N ARG A 161 4.34 1.93 14.90
CA ARG A 161 5.15 0.79 15.30
C ARG A 161 5.63 0.91 16.75
N PHE A 162 5.76 2.14 17.24
CA PHE A 162 6.33 2.46 18.54
C PHE A 162 5.30 3.12 19.44
N ALA A 163 5.38 2.84 20.74
CA ALA A 163 4.58 3.52 21.74
C ALA A 163 5.43 3.90 22.95
N LYS A 164 5.43 5.20 23.30
CA LYS A 164 6.02 5.71 24.54
C LYS A 164 4.93 5.78 25.59
N ILE A 165 5.19 5.17 26.74
CA ILE A 165 4.32 5.21 27.93
C ILE A 165 5.02 6.06 28.97
N GLU A 166 4.44 7.20 29.35
CA GLU A 166 5.01 8.18 30.26
C GLU A 166 4.09 8.42 31.45
N LEU A 167 4.61 8.24 32.66
CA LEU A 167 3.88 8.51 33.89
C LEU A 167 3.91 10.01 34.21
N LEU A 168 2.72 10.64 34.29
CA LEU A 168 2.58 12.08 34.54
C LEU A 168 2.43 12.41 36.02
N ASP A 169 1.89 11.49 36.82
CA ASP A 169 1.68 11.71 38.24
C ASP A 169 2.98 11.50 39.03
N GLN A 170 3.51 12.58 39.58
CA GLN A 170 4.70 12.55 40.46
C GLN A 170 4.44 11.79 41.75
N LYS A 171 5.49 11.15 42.27
CA LYS A 171 5.46 10.39 43.56
C LYS A 171 4.45 9.24 43.60
N ARG A 172 3.94 8.80 42.45
CA ARG A 172 3.06 7.64 42.34
C ARG A 172 3.76 6.47 41.60
N GLU A 173 3.18 5.29 41.74
CA GLU A 173 3.66 4.07 41.06
C GLU A 173 2.60 3.55 40.12
N LEU A 174 2.91 3.57 38.79
CA LEU A 174 2.14 2.89 37.78
C LEU A 174 2.60 1.43 37.72
N LYS A 175 1.68 0.51 37.90
CA LYS A 175 1.94 -0.93 37.86
C LYS A 175 1.29 -1.49 36.58
N LEU A 176 2.10 -2.00 35.67
CA LEU A 176 1.68 -2.53 34.38
C LEU A 176 1.88 -4.05 34.36
N LYS A 177 0.82 -4.78 34.10
CA LYS A 177 0.89 -6.21 33.75
C LYS A 177 1.27 -6.40 32.29
N GLU A 178 0.60 -5.70 31.42
CA GLU A 178 0.79 -5.78 29.97
C GLU A 178 0.58 -4.42 29.31
N VAL A 179 1.32 -4.18 28.23
CA VAL A 179 1.02 -3.15 27.24
C VAL A 179 1.01 -3.85 25.89
N ARG A 180 -0.13 -3.87 25.21
CA ARG A 180 -0.29 -4.58 23.95
C ARG A 180 -0.74 -3.64 22.85
N ALA A 181 -0.18 -3.78 21.64
CA ALA A 181 -0.77 -3.16 20.48
C ALA A 181 -2.05 -3.90 20.07
N ILE A 182 -3.05 -3.14 19.65
CA ILE A 182 -4.29 -3.64 19.05
C ILE A 182 -4.13 -3.48 17.56
N ALA A 183 -3.78 -4.56 16.85
CA ALA A 183 -3.70 -4.54 15.39
C ALA A 183 -5.08 -4.79 14.79
N VAL A 184 -5.62 -3.81 14.09
CA VAL A 184 -6.90 -3.87 13.39
C VAL A 184 -6.63 -4.01 11.90
N GLN A 185 -7.02 -5.13 11.32
CA GLN A 185 -6.76 -5.48 9.92
C GLN A 185 -7.86 -6.37 9.36
N ARG A 186 -8.03 -6.40 8.04
CA ARG A 186 -8.99 -7.32 7.41
C ARG A 186 -8.60 -8.77 7.68
N ASP A 187 -9.58 -9.59 8.01
CA ASP A 187 -9.40 -11.04 8.21
C ASP A 187 -9.55 -11.76 6.86
N ILE A 188 -8.54 -11.59 6.01
CA ILE A 188 -8.50 -12.16 4.66
C ILE A 188 -7.21 -12.93 4.43
N PRO A 189 -7.26 -14.03 3.66
CA PRO A 189 -6.07 -14.79 3.31
C PRO A 189 -5.21 -14.04 2.27
N TRP A 190 -3.90 -14.23 2.36
CA TRP A 190 -2.96 -13.88 1.30
C TRP A 190 -2.92 -15.04 0.30
N LEU A 191 -3.53 -14.85 -0.85
CA LEU A 191 -3.68 -15.88 -1.88
C LEU A 191 -2.49 -15.90 -2.85
N GLY A 192 -1.94 -14.72 -3.13
CA GLY A 192 -0.71 -14.54 -3.89
C GLY A 192 0.52 -14.73 -3.02
N SER A 193 1.59 -15.19 -3.63
CA SER A 193 2.87 -15.36 -2.97
C SER A 193 4.02 -15.19 -3.96
N PHE A 194 5.19 -14.83 -3.44
CA PHE A 194 6.42 -14.70 -4.20
C PHE A 194 7.60 -15.18 -3.35
N LYS A 195 8.40 -16.06 -3.92
CA LYS A 195 9.64 -16.51 -3.33
C LYS A 195 10.65 -16.77 -4.44
N SER A 196 11.85 -16.25 -4.28
CA SER A 196 12.93 -16.36 -5.25
C SER A 196 14.24 -16.74 -4.58
N SER A 197 15.26 -16.93 -5.40
CA SER A 197 16.64 -17.15 -4.91
C SER A 197 17.29 -15.90 -4.31
N ASP A 198 16.61 -14.77 -4.30
CA ASP A 198 17.06 -13.49 -3.74
C ASP A 198 16.15 -13.09 -2.56
N GLU A 199 16.68 -13.18 -1.35
CA GLU A 199 15.93 -12.89 -0.13
C GLU A 199 15.53 -11.41 -0.02
N ARG A 200 16.33 -10.51 -0.60
CA ARG A 200 16.00 -9.07 -0.61
C ARG A 200 14.75 -8.78 -1.44
N LEU A 201 14.60 -9.39 -2.62
CA LEU A 201 13.40 -9.28 -3.42
C LEU A 201 12.18 -9.93 -2.73
N ASN A 202 12.38 -11.06 -2.03
CA ASN A 202 11.33 -11.70 -1.25
C ASN A 202 10.82 -10.75 -0.15
N GLN A 203 11.73 -10.12 0.57
CA GLN A 203 11.41 -9.16 1.63
C GLN A 203 10.71 -7.91 1.06
N ILE A 204 11.17 -7.38 -0.09
CA ILE A 204 10.56 -6.22 -0.75
C ILE A 204 9.13 -6.55 -1.17
N TRP A 205 8.89 -7.71 -1.80
CA TRP A 205 7.55 -8.14 -2.18
C TRP A 205 6.61 -8.22 -0.98
N GLN A 206 7.08 -8.85 0.10
CA GLN A 206 6.31 -9.00 1.34
C GLN A 206 6.00 -7.65 1.99
N THR A 207 6.97 -6.73 2.00
CA THR A 207 6.81 -5.40 2.59
C THR A 207 5.76 -4.58 1.85
N GLY A 208 5.78 -4.58 0.50
CA GLY A 208 4.76 -3.87 -0.27
C GLY A 208 3.36 -4.49 -0.14
N ALA A 209 3.27 -5.83 -0.12
CA ALA A 209 2.02 -6.53 0.16
C ALA A 209 1.46 -6.16 1.56
N TYR A 210 2.32 -6.11 2.57
CA TYR A 210 1.93 -5.73 3.94
C TYR A 210 1.53 -4.26 4.04
N THR A 211 2.20 -3.36 3.31
CA THR A 211 1.84 -1.94 3.23
C THR A 211 0.39 -1.77 2.77
N VAL A 212 0.03 -2.37 1.64
CA VAL A 212 -1.35 -2.28 1.12
C VAL A 212 -2.34 -2.99 2.04
N TYR A 213 -1.97 -4.13 2.63
CA TYR A 213 -2.83 -4.83 3.58
C TYR A 213 -3.28 -3.96 4.75
N LEU A 214 -2.38 -3.13 5.28
CA LEU A 214 -2.73 -2.19 6.34
C LEU A 214 -3.63 -1.05 5.84
N ASN A 215 -3.48 -0.62 4.60
CA ASN A 215 -4.29 0.45 4.00
C ASN A 215 -5.70 -0.01 3.59
N MET A 216 -5.94 -1.33 3.50
CA MET A 216 -7.26 -1.92 3.24
C MET A 216 -8.17 -1.80 4.47
N GLN A 217 -8.58 -0.58 4.80
CA GLN A 217 -9.48 -0.28 5.92
C GLN A 217 -10.95 -0.25 5.44
N ASN A 218 -11.82 0.56 6.02
CA ASN A 218 -13.21 0.71 5.55
C ASN A 218 -13.30 1.10 4.08
N PHE A 219 -12.29 1.83 3.62
CA PHE A 219 -11.96 2.11 2.23
C PHE A 219 -10.49 1.80 2.02
N LEU A 220 -10.04 1.82 0.78
CA LEU A 220 -8.62 1.76 0.47
C LEU A 220 -8.03 3.15 0.71
N TRP A 221 -7.23 3.27 1.77
CA TRP A 221 -6.60 4.52 2.17
C TRP A 221 -5.19 4.63 1.58
N ASP A 222 -4.78 5.85 1.32
CA ASP A 222 -3.41 6.21 0.95
C ASP A 222 -2.37 5.83 2.02
N GLY A 223 -2.72 6.03 3.30
CA GLY A 223 -1.87 5.75 4.45
C GLY A 223 -2.67 5.54 5.74
N ILE A 224 -2.07 4.94 6.76
CA ILE A 224 -2.76 4.60 8.02
C ILE A 224 -2.54 5.61 9.15
N LYS A 225 -1.51 6.45 9.04
CA LYS A 225 -1.25 7.53 10.00
C LYS A 225 -1.83 8.86 9.53
N ARG A 226 -1.55 9.23 8.28
CA ARG A 226 -1.88 10.54 7.72
C ARG A 226 -2.79 10.39 6.52
N ASP A 227 -3.54 11.42 6.22
CA ASP A 227 -4.66 11.58 5.31
C ASP A 227 -5.77 10.57 5.59
N ARG A 228 -5.54 9.27 5.45
CA ARG A 228 -6.54 8.21 5.68
C ARG A 228 -7.76 8.41 4.78
N LEU A 229 -7.50 8.82 3.56
CA LEU A 229 -8.48 9.16 2.53
C LEU A 229 -8.37 8.21 1.33
N VAL A 230 -9.38 8.28 0.48
CA VAL A 230 -9.31 7.65 -0.84
C VAL A 230 -8.71 8.66 -1.81
N TRP A 231 -7.40 8.56 -2.04
CA TRP A 231 -6.70 9.27 -3.10
C TRP A 231 -6.64 8.37 -4.33
N VAL A 232 -7.47 8.65 -5.32
CA VAL A 232 -7.69 7.69 -6.42
C VAL A 232 -6.48 7.50 -7.34
N GLY A 233 -5.55 8.45 -7.37
CA GLY A 233 -4.27 8.26 -8.06
C GLY A 233 -3.39 7.23 -7.36
N ASP A 234 -3.33 7.30 -6.03
CA ASP A 234 -2.60 6.38 -5.16
C ASP A 234 -3.14 4.96 -5.30
N MET A 235 -4.45 4.82 -5.49
CA MET A 235 -5.11 3.52 -5.62
C MET A 235 -4.58 2.67 -6.77
N HIS A 236 -4.01 3.25 -7.85
CA HIS A 236 -3.61 2.42 -9.00
C HIS A 236 -2.52 1.40 -8.65
N PRO A 237 -1.34 1.75 -8.10
CA PRO A 237 -0.36 0.76 -7.67
C PRO A 237 -0.86 -0.11 -6.50
N GLU A 238 -1.72 0.41 -5.62
CA GLU A 238 -2.35 -0.38 -4.56
C GLU A 238 -3.23 -1.49 -5.12
N VAL A 239 -4.12 -1.17 -6.06
CA VAL A 239 -5.01 -2.14 -6.72
C VAL A 239 -4.20 -3.19 -7.48
N MET A 240 -3.14 -2.80 -8.18
CA MET A 240 -2.25 -3.77 -8.86
C MET A 240 -1.58 -4.72 -7.87
N THR A 241 -1.15 -4.22 -6.71
CA THR A 241 -0.64 -5.03 -5.60
C THR A 241 -1.72 -5.93 -5.02
N MET A 242 -2.91 -5.40 -4.76
CA MET A 242 -4.04 -6.18 -4.24
C MET A 242 -4.42 -7.34 -5.17
N LEU A 243 -4.53 -7.08 -6.48
CA LEU A 243 -4.83 -8.12 -7.47
C LEU A 243 -3.79 -9.23 -7.49
N SER A 244 -2.53 -8.89 -7.20
CA SER A 244 -1.42 -9.85 -7.15
C SER A 244 -1.39 -10.68 -5.85
N VAL A 245 -1.92 -10.14 -4.74
CA VAL A 245 -1.79 -10.75 -3.40
C VAL A 245 -3.11 -11.27 -2.86
N PHE A 246 -4.18 -10.48 -2.94
CA PHE A 246 -5.47 -10.78 -2.29
C PHE A 246 -6.55 -11.19 -3.30
N GLY A 247 -6.38 -10.85 -4.60
CA GLY A 247 -7.41 -11.01 -5.62
C GLY A 247 -8.55 -10.01 -5.46
N TYR A 248 -9.78 -10.47 -5.66
CA TYR A 248 -10.96 -9.62 -5.46
C TYR A 248 -11.13 -9.23 -3.99
N ASN A 249 -11.35 -7.95 -3.76
CA ASN A 249 -11.80 -7.44 -2.48
C ASN A 249 -12.75 -6.25 -2.68
N GLU A 250 -13.86 -6.23 -1.93
CA GLU A 250 -14.90 -5.21 -2.03
C GLU A 250 -14.41 -3.78 -1.74
N VAL A 251 -13.30 -3.64 -1.03
CA VAL A 251 -12.74 -2.33 -0.69
C VAL A 251 -12.42 -1.51 -1.93
N VAL A 252 -12.03 -2.14 -3.04
CA VAL A 252 -11.71 -1.45 -4.30
C VAL A 252 -12.97 -0.84 -4.93
N PRO A 253 -14.00 -1.61 -5.33
CA PRO A 253 -15.21 -1.00 -5.89
C PRO A 253 -15.88 -0.02 -4.93
N LYS A 254 -15.88 -0.31 -3.62
CA LYS A 254 -16.41 0.61 -2.60
C LYS A 254 -15.67 1.95 -2.56
N SER A 255 -14.36 1.96 -2.73
CA SER A 255 -13.55 3.18 -2.77
C SER A 255 -13.75 3.95 -4.08
N LEU A 256 -13.81 3.24 -5.21
CA LEU A 256 -14.10 3.84 -6.52
C LEU A 256 -15.50 4.47 -6.57
N ASP A 257 -16.49 3.81 -5.97
CA ASP A 257 -17.87 4.32 -5.85
C ASP A 257 -17.92 5.57 -4.95
N LEU A 258 -17.21 5.56 -3.81
CA LEU A 258 -17.16 6.74 -2.93
C LEU A 258 -16.66 7.97 -3.68
N ILE A 259 -15.54 7.85 -4.41
CA ILE A 259 -14.96 8.99 -5.15
C ILE A 259 -15.89 9.44 -6.28
N LEU A 260 -16.57 8.52 -6.96
CA LEU A 260 -17.58 8.84 -7.97
C LEU A 260 -18.73 9.63 -7.36
N ASP A 261 -19.26 9.19 -6.23
CA ASP A 261 -20.42 9.78 -5.57
C ASP A 261 -20.16 11.22 -5.10
N ILE A 262 -18.95 11.50 -4.62
CA ILE A 262 -18.57 12.83 -4.12
C ILE A 262 -18.02 13.76 -5.21
N THR A 263 -17.70 13.25 -6.40
CA THR A 263 -17.14 14.05 -7.50
C THR A 263 -18.20 14.31 -8.58
N LYS A 264 -18.75 15.50 -8.60
CA LYS A 264 -19.69 15.92 -9.65
C LYS A 264 -18.92 16.55 -10.81
N LEU A 265 -19.09 16.01 -12.02
CA LEU A 265 -18.51 16.60 -13.22
C LEU A 265 -19.05 18.05 -13.40
N PRO A 266 -18.21 19.01 -13.83
CA PRO A 266 -16.90 18.84 -14.46
C PRO A 266 -15.70 18.87 -13.48
N ALA A 267 -15.90 18.67 -12.18
CA ALA A 267 -14.79 18.58 -11.22
C ALA A 267 -13.94 17.33 -11.49
N TYR A 268 -12.64 17.43 -11.22
CA TYR A 268 -11.73 16.29 -11.22
C TYR A 268 -11.75 15.58 -9.86
N MET A 269 -11.56 14.27 -9.87
CA MET A 269 -11.46 13.48 -8.65
C MET A 269 -10.30 13.97 -7.78
N ASN A 270 -10.56 14.14 -6.48
CA ASN A 270 -9.63 14.77 -5.53
C ASN A 270 -9.13 16.18 -5.98
N GLY A 271 -9.77 16.83 -6.95
CA GLY A 271 -9.36 18.13 -7.52
C GLY A 271 -8.18 18.04 -8.49
N ILE A 272 -7.71 16.85 -8.83
CA ILE A 272 -6.48 16.59 -9.59
C ILE A 272 -6.83 15.96 -10.95
N SER A 273 -6.38 16.58 -12.04
CA SER A 273 -6.74 16.13 -13.41
C SER A 273 -6.26 14.70 -13.70
N SER A 274 -5.05 14.33 -13.30
CA SER A 274 -4.52 12.97 -13.47
C SER A 274 -5.31 11.93 -12.67
N TYR A 275 -5.93 12.30 -11.55
CA TYR A 275 -6.64 11.34 -10.69
C TYR A 275 -7.95 10.86 -11.32
N SER A 276 -8.66 11.72 -12.07
CA SER A 276 -9.79 11.26 -12.90
C SER A 276 -9.36 10.27 -13.98
N MET A 277 -8.15 10.45 -14.55
CA MET A 277 -7.60 9.50 -15.52
C MET A 277 -7.22 8.17 -14.86
N TRP A 278 -6.60 8.19 -13.68
CA TRP A 278 -6.32 6.96 -12.92
C TRP A 278 -7.59 6.18 -12.59
N TRP A 279 -8.66 6.86 -12.23
CA TRP A 279 -9.95 6.19 -11.97
C TRP A 279 -10.45 5.39 -13.18
N VAL A 280 -10.37 5.95 -14.39
CA VAL A 280 -10.74 5.24 -15.63
C VAL A 280 -9.82 4.05 -15.89
N LEU A 281 -8.50 4.22 -15.68
CA LEU A 281 -7.53 3.14 -15.85
C LEU A 281 -7.79 1.98 -14.90
N ILE A 282 -8.10 2.26 -13.62
CA ILE A 282 -8.42 1.25 -12.61
C ILE A 282 -9.70 0.48 -12.98
N GLN A 283 -10.75 1.12 -13.55
CA GLN A 283 -11.98 0.44 -13.97
C GLN A 283 -11.68 -0.70 -14.96
N HIS A 284 -10.82 -0.44 -15.93
CA HIS A 284 -10.43 -1.46 -16.91
C HIS A 284 -9.58 -2.56 -16.28
N GLN A 285 -8.56 -2.21 -15.47
CA GLN A 285 -7.71 -3.19 -14.80
C GLN A 285 -8.52 -4.09 -13.86
N TRP A 286 -9.47 -3.49 -13.14
CA TRP A 286 -10.38 -4.22 -12.26
C TRP A 286 -11.25 -5.20 -13.05
N TYR A 287 -11.84 -4.76 -14.17
CA TYR A 287 -12.61 -5.63 -15.05
C TYR A 287 -11.77 -6.77 -15.63
N MET A 288 -10.58 -6.49 -16.13
CA MET A 288 -9.70 -7.51 -16.71
C MET A 288 -9.39 -8.64 -15.71
N ASN A 289 -9.16 -8.28 -14.45
CA ASN A 289 -8.84 -9.27 -13.43
C ASN A 289 -10.07 -10.01 -12.89
N ASN A 290 -11.21 -9.34 -12.73
CA ASN A 290 -12.38 -9.90 -12.06
C ASN A 290 -13.50 -10.34 -13.01
N GLY A 291 -13.58 -9.78 -14.21
CA GLY A 291 -14.60 -10.10 -15.22
C GLY A 291 -16.00 -9.59 -14.87
N ASP A 292 -16.14 -8.66 -13.90
CA ASP A 292 -17.42 -8.12 -13.50
C ASP A 292 -17.92 -7.06 -14.50
N ILE A 293 -18.59 -7.54 -15.53
CA ILE A 293 -19.18 -6.68 -16.57
C ILE A 293 -20.27 -5.77 -15.99
N LYS A 294 -21.02 -6.24 -14.97
CA LYS A 294 -22.11 -5.44 -14.39
C LYS A 294 -21.60 -4.21 -13.66
N TYR A 295 -20.45 -4.33 -12.99
CA TYR A 295 -19.80 -3.20 -12.35
C TYR A 295 -19.29 -2.19 -13.40
N LEU A 296 -18.75 -2.66 -14.50
CA LEU A 296 -18.32 -1.81 -15.60
C LEU A 296 -19.52 -1.10 -16.28
N GLU A 297 -20.62 -1.82 -16.53
CA GLU A 297 -21.87 -1.27 -17.06
C GLU A 297 -22.48 -0.21 -16.13
N LYS A 298 -22.46 -0.45 -14.81
CA LYS A 298 -22.91 0.51 -13.78
C LYS A 298 -22.19 1.84 -13.91
N ASN A 299 -20.90 1.83 -14.18
CA ASN A 299 -20.05 3.01 -14.21
C ASN A 299 -19.90 3.63 -15.62
N LYS A 300 -20.51 3.02 -16.64
CA LYS A 300 -20.39 3.40 -18.07
C LYS A 300 -20.61 4.90 -18.30
N ASP A 301 -21.73 5.43 -17.83
CA ASP A 301 -22.13 6.81 -18.13
C ASP A 301 -21.14 7.82 -17.52
N TYR A 302 -20.62 7.56 -16.32
CA TYR A 302 -19.63 8.42 -15.70
C TYR A 302 -18.26 8.30 -16.37
N ILE A 303 -17.86 7.09 -16.81
CA ILE A 303 -16.63 6.88 -17.60
C ILE A 303 -16.69 7.70 -18.89
N TYR A 304 -17.79 7.59 -19.65
CA TYR A 304 -17.95 8.31 -20.91
C TYR A 304 -17.99 9.83 -20.71
N ALA A 305 -18.74 10.30 -19.70
CA ALA A 305 -18.77 11.71 -19.39
C ALA A 305 -17.41 12.28 -18.96
N THR A 306 -16.59 11.48 -18.26
CA THR A 306 -15.22 11.84 -17.90
C THR A 306 -14.35 11.94 -19.16
N LEU A 307 -14.44 10.97 -20.08
CA LEU A 307 -13.71 11.00 -21.35
C LEU A 307 -14.15 12.18 -22.23
N ASP A 308 -15.45 12.46 -22.30
CA ASP A 308 -15.98 13.63 -23.03
C ASP A 308 -15.50 14.97 -22.42
N LEU A 309 -15.33 15.02 -21.09
CA LEU A 309 -14.72 16.18 -20.41
C LEU A 309 -13.24 16.35 -20.80
N LEU A 310 -12.48 15.24 -20.79
CA LEU A 310 -11.07 15.23 -21.14
C LEU A 310 -10.86 15.60 -22.62
N GLU A 311 -11.70 15.08 -23.53
CA GLU A 311 -11.61 15.36 -24.97
C GLU A 311 -11.72 16.87 -25.28
N LYS A 312 -12.60 17.59 -24.56
CA LYS A 312 -12.73 19.05 -24.67
C LYS A 312 -11.48 19.84 -24.22
N LYS A 313 -10.52 19.15 -23.62
CA LYS A 313 -9.24 19.73 -23.18
C LYS A 313 -8.10 19.46 -24.15
N ILE A 314 -8.39 19.05 -25.38
CA ILE A 314 -7.40 18.80 -26.43
C ILE A 314 -7.47 19.93 -27.45
N GLY A 315 -6.33 20.53 -27.75
CA GLY A 315 -6.19 21.54 -28.80
C GLY A 315 -6.24 20.91 -30.20
N GLU A 316 -6.46 21.74 -31.22
CA GLU A 316 -6.45 21.29 -32.62
C GLU A 316 -5.08 20.72 -33.06
N ASP A 317 -4.01 21.13 -32.37
CA ASP A 317 -2.65 20.63 -32.55
C ASP A 317 -2.39 19.30 -31.81
N GLY A 318 -3.39 18.78 -31.09
CA GLY A 318 -3.31 17.55 -30.30
C GLY A 318 -2.72 17.73 -28.91
N LYS A 319 -2.41 18.96 -28.50
CA LYS A 319 -1.85 19.27 -27.17
C LYS A 319 -2.92 19.22 -26.09
N GLU A 320 -2.62 18.57 -24.95
CA GLU A 320 -3.50 18.64 -23.77
C GLU A 320 -3.46 20.04 -23.14
N ASN A 321 -4.62 20.53 -22.72
CA ASN A 321 -4.84 21.80 -22.05
C ASN A 321 -5.65 21.58 -20.78
N LEU A 322 -5.25 20.60 -19.98
CA LEU A 322 -5.92 20.27 -18.71
C LEU A 322 -5.81 21.45 -17.74
N ASN A 323 -6.90 21.75 -17.08
CA ASN A 323 -6.99 22.73 -16.01
C ASN A 323 -7.01 22.04 -14.63
N GLY A 324 -7.24 22.81 -13.56
CA GLY A 324 -7.20 22.31 -12.19
C GLY A 324 -5.77 22.06 -11.72
N MET A 325 -5.60 21.22 -10.73
CA MET A 325 -4.28 20.81 -10.26
C MET A 325 -3.64 19.86 -11.27
N ARG A 326 -2.58 20.32 -11.92
CA ARG A 326 -1.77 19.56 -12.88
C ARG A 326 -0.67 18.83 -12.10
N PHE A 327 -0.83 17.55 -11.91
CA PHE A 327 -0.02 16.80 -10.97
C PHE A 327 0.29 15.38 -11.48
N LEU A 328 1.52 14.95 -11.31
CA LEU A 328 1.96 13.56 -11.41
C LEU A 328 2.35 13.06 -10.02
N ASP A 329 3.48 13.53 -9.53
CA ASP A 329 3.96 13.36 -8.17
C ASP A 329 4.66 14.63 -7.67
N TRP A 330 4.96 14.68 -6.40
CA TRP A 330 5.56 15.88 -5.80
C TRP A 330 6.97 16.18 -6.34
N PRO A 331 7.88 15.19 -6.52
CA PRO A 331 9.20 15.46 -7.09
C PRO A 331 9.17 16.02 -8.52
N THR A 332 8.15 15.69 -9.30
CA THR A 332 7.96 16.21 -10.66
C THR A 332 7.33 17.60 -10.67
N SER A 333 6.62 18.01 -9.61
CA SER A 333 5.81 19.24 -9.55
C SER A 333 6.54 20.53 -9.94
N PRO A 334 7.85 20.72 -9.67
CA PRO A 334 8.58 21.91 -10.14
C PRO A 334 8.85 21.93 -11.66
N ASN A 335 8.80 20.80 -12.34
CA ASN A 335 9.11 20.64 -13.77
C ASN A 335 7.82 20.63 -14.60
N LYS A 336 7.44 21.82 -15.12
CA LYS A 336 6.19 21.99 -15.88
C LYS A 336 6.17 21.22 -17.20
N GLU A 337 7.32 21.08 -17.86
CA GLU A 337 7.49 20.32 -19.10
C GLU A 337 7.24 18.83 -18.82
N ALA A 338 7.83 18.30 -17.75
CA ALA A 338 7.61 16.92 -17.35
C ALA A 338 6.16 16.63 -16.96
N ILE A 339 5.50 17.55 -16.25
CA ILE A 339 4.07 17.43 -15.94
C ILE A 339 3.26 17.41 -17.23
N HIS A 340 3.56 18.30 -18.19
CA HIS A 340 2.88 18.32 -19.48
C HIS A 340 3.09 17.00 -20.24
N ALA A 341 4.32 16.51 -20.32
CA ALA A 341 4.64 15.24 -20.97
C ALA A 341 3.88 14.06 -20.32
N GLY A 342 3.84 14.03 -19.00
CA GLY A 342 3.12 13.00 -18.28
C GLY A 342 1.60 13.07 -18.48
N LEU A 343 1.01 14.26 -18.42
CA LEU A 343 -0.44 14.45 -18.62
C LEU A 343 -0.86 14.15 -20.07
N GLN A 344 -0.07 14.54 -21.06
CA GLN A 344 -0.28 14.16 -22.47
C GLN A 344 -0.30 12.64 -22.64
N SER A 345 0.68 11.96 -22.04
CA SER A 345 0.79 10.51 -22.04
C SER A 345 -0.40 9.83 -21.35
N MET A 346 -0.78 10.34 -20.17
CA MET A 346 -1.93 9.82 -19.43
C MET A 346 -3.24 10.00 -20.21
N MET A 347 -3.42 11.11 -20.93
CA MET A 347 -4.58 11.29 -21.82
C MET A 347 -4.64 10.16 -22.85
N ILE A 348 -3.53 9.84 -23.52
CA ILE A 348 -3.47 8.75 -24.52
C ILE A 348 -3.81 7.41 -23.87
N MET A 349 -3.19 7.08 -22.73
CA MET A 349 -3.46 5.84 -22.01
C MET A 349 -4.93 5.74 -21.58
N THR A 350 -5.52 6.85 -21.16
CA THR A 350 -6.92 6.90 -20.70
C THR A 350 -7.89 6.70 -21.88
N PHE A 351 -7.64 7.30 -23.04
CA PHE A 351 -8.46 7.09 -24.22
C PHE A 351 -8.26 5.69 -24.82
N ASP A 352 -7.06 5.11 -24.76
CA ASP A 352 -6.81 3.71 -25.15
C ASP A 352 -7.64 2.75 -24.29
N VAL A 353 -7.69 2.98 -22.99
CA VAL A 353 -8.57 2.23 -22.07
C VAL A 353 -10.05 2.53 -22.34
N GLY A 354 -10.41 3.77 -22.62
CA GLY A 354 -11.76 4.15 -23.02
C GLY A 354 -12.25 3.43 -24.28
N GLU A 355 -11.39 3.30 -25.30
CA GLU A 355 -11.66 2.52 -26.53
C GLU A 355 -11.92 1.05 -26.21
N LYS A 356 -11.06 0.44 -25.37
CA LYS A 356 -11.22 -0.95 -24.92
C LYS A 356 -12.52 -1.15 -24.14
N ILE A 357 -12.86 -0.24 -23.22
CA ILE A 357 -14.12 -0.29 -22.46
C ILE A 357 -15.31 -0.18 -23.40
N ALA A 358 -15.30 0.77 -24.35
CA ALA A 358 -16.37 0.93 -25.33
C ALA A 358 -16.55 -0.33 -26.20
N THR A 359 -15.45 -0.95 -26.62
CA THR A 359 -15.45 -2.21 -27.36
C THR A 359 -16.04 -3.35 -26.54
N ILE A 360 -15.66 -3.48 -25.25
CA ILE A 360 -16.22 -4.46 -24.31
C ILE A 360 -17.73 -4.27 -24.16
N LEU A 361 -18.17 -3.03 -24.04
CA LEU A 361 -19.58 -2.65 -23.91
C LEU A 361 -20.34 -2.60 -25.26
N LYS A 362 -19.69 -2.98 -26.35
CA LYS A 362 -20.24 -3.01 -27.72
C LYS A 362 -20.71 -1.63 -28.24
N ASP A 363 -20.11 -0.57 -27.76
CA ASP A 363 -20.36 0.80 -28.20
C ASP A 363 -19.33 1.21 -29.25
N HIS A 364 -19.58 0.80 -30.48
CA HIS A 364 -18.65 0.99 -31.61
C HIS A 364 -18.46 2.47 -31.99
N GLU A 365 -19.46 3.31 -31.74
CA GLU A 365 -19.37 4.74 -31.99
C GLU A 365 -18.36 5.41 -31.06
N LYS A 366 -18.49 5.16 -29.75
CA LYS A 366 -17.53 5.65 -28.74
C LYS A 366 -16.12 5.07 -28.95
N ALA A 367 -16.00 3.80 -29.29
CA ALA A 367 -14.70 3.20 -29.61
C ALA A 367 -14.03 3.92 -30.79
N ALA A 368 -14.76 4.17 -31.89
CA ALA A 368 -14.24 4.89 -33.06
C ALA A 368 -13.90 6.37 -32.73
N GLN A 369 -14.70 7.04 -31.89
CA GLN A 369 -14.42 8.38 -31.39
C GLN A 369 -13.08 8.41 -30.66
N TYR A 370 -12.88 7.53 -29.67
CA TYR A 370 -11.67 7.50 -28.85
C TYR A 370 -10.42 7.13 -29.66
N THR A 371 -10.55 6.24 -30.67
CA THR A 371 -9.45 5.97 -31.60
C THR A 371 -9.00 7.24 -32.34
N LYS A 372 -9.94 8.08 -32.82
CA LYS A 372 -9.61 9.38 -33.46
C LYS A 372 -8.97 10.35 -32.45
N THR A 373 -9.45 10.39 -31.24
CA THR A 373 -8.89 11.23 -30.17
C THR A 373 -7.45 10.84 -29.85
N ILE A 374 -7.13 9.54 -29.78
CA ILE A 374 -5.75 9.04 -29.61
C ILE A 374 -4.87 9.50 -30.78
N GLN A 375 -5.36 9.41 -32.04
CA GLN A 375 -4.61 9.86 -33.20
C GLN A 375 -4.34 11.37 -33.16
N LEU A 376 -5.30 12.17 -32.69
CA LEU A 376 -5.11 13.61 -32.48
C LEU A 376 -4.04 13.88 -31.43
N LEU A 377 -4.14 13.28 -30.24
CA LEU A 377 -3.18 13.43 -29.14
C LEU A 377 -1.74 13.05 -29.57
N LYS A 378 -1.58 12.02 -30.39
CA LYS A 378 -0.27 11.57 -30.89
C LYS A 378 0.40 12.54 -31.88
N LYS A 379 -0.28 13.59 -32.34
CA LYS A 379 0.36 14.65 -33.14
C LYS A 379 1.31 15.52 -32.34
N HIS A 380 1.10 15.60 -31.02
CA HIS A 380 1.94 16.37 -30.12
C HIS A 380 2.80 15.43 -29.25
N ILE A 381 4.11 15.53 -29.39
CA ILE A 381 5.09 14.77 -28.59
C ILE A 381 5.85 15.77 -27.72
N PRO A 382 5.51 15.88 -26.43
CA PRO A 382 6.17 16.81 -25.54
C PRO A 382 7.52 16.26 -25.03
N ASP A 383 8.42 17.15 -24.63
CA ASP A 383 9.66 16.78 -23.97
C ASP A 383 9.43 16.65 -22.45
N ALA A 384 9.88 15.56 -21.84
CA ALA A 384 9.85 15.36 -20.41
C ALA A 384 11.02 16.06 -19.66
N ASN A 385 11.86 16.81 -20.36
CA ASN A 385 12.99 17.55 -19.82
C ASN A 385 13.87 16.72 -18.86
N GLY A 386 14.19 15.47 -19.27
CA GLY A 386 15.01 14.55 -18.49
C GLY A 386 14.38 13.99 -17.21
N ASN A 387 13.13 14.33 -16.91
CA ASN A 387 12.41 13.80 -15.76
C ASN A 387 12.01 12.34 -15.97
N LYS A 388 12.26 11.47 -14.99
CA LYS A 388 12.01 10.02 -15.11
C LYS A 388 10.52 9.67 -15.12
N SER A 389 9.70 10.33 -14.31
CA SER A 389 8.25 10.09 -14.24
C SER A 389 7.57 10.43 -15.57
N GLY A 390 7.84 11.64 -16.11
CA GLY A 390 7.33 12.06 -17.42
C GLY A 390 7.84 11.17 -18.55
N SER A 391 9.14 10.85 -18.56
CA SER A 391 9.76 9.98 -19.58
C SER A 391 9.18 8.55 -19.55
N ALA A 392 8.94 7.99 -18.37
CA ALA A 392 8.32 6.67 -18.26
C ALA A 392 6.92 6.66 -18.88
N LEU A 393 6.12 7.70 -18.64
CA LEU A 393 4.79 7.81 -19.22
C LEU A 393 4.82 8.00 -20.74
N LEU A 394 5.81 8.74 -21.29
CA LEU A 394 6.02 8.82 -22.75
C LEU A 394 6.25 7.45 -23.38
N ALA A 395 7.05 6.60 -22.73
CA ALA A 395 7.25 5.22 -23.17
C ALA A 395 5.97 4.38 -23.07
N LEU A 396 5.28 4.43 -21.92
CA LEU A 396 4.08 3.63 -21.65
C LEU A 396 2.88 4.00 -22.56
N SER A 397 2.78 5.26 -22.96
CA SER A 397 1.76 5.72 -23.91
C SER A 397 2.10 5.43 -25.39
N GLY A 398 3.33 5.01 -25.66
CA GLY A 398 3.83 4.80 -27.03
C GLY A 398 4.03 6.10 -27.81
N LEU A 399 4.21 7.24 -27.13
CA LEU A 399 4.63 8.50 -27.74
C LEU A 399 6.10 8.49 -28.12
N GLU A 400 6.93 7.86 -27.30
CA GLU A 400 8.34 7.62 -27.58
C GLU A 400 8.71 6.15 -27.41
N ASP A 401 9.73 5.71 -28.13
CA ASP A 401 10.22 4.34 -28.06
C ASP A 401 10.83 4.04 -26.67
N ALA A 402 10.35 2.96 -26.03
CA ALA A 402 10.76 2.59 -24.68
C ALA A 402 12.26 2.34 -24.53
N LYS A 403 12.91 1.72 -25.54
CA LYS A 403 14.36 1.47 -25.52
C LYS A 403 15.15 2.76 -25.58
N THR A 404 14.69 3.71 -26.38
CA THR A 404 15.29 5.04 -26.50
C THR A 404 15.17 5.81 -25.18
N ILE A 405 13.98 5.85 -24.60
CA ILE A 405 13.72 6.48 -23.30
C ILE A 405 14.55 5.83 -22.19
N ASN A 406 14.60 4.51 -22.16
CA ASN A 406 15.40 3.80 -21.15
C ASN A 406 16.87 4.20 -21.24
N LYS A 407 17.45 4.16 -22.43
CA LYS A 407 18.86 4.50 -22.67
C LYS A 407 19.18 5.96 -22.32
N LYS A 408 18.30 6.90 -22.70
CA LYS A 408 18.54 8.34 -22.52
C LYS A 408 18.29 8.83 -21.09
N THR A 409 17.33 8.24 -20.38
CA THR A 409 16.80 8.80 -19.14
C THR A 409 16.71 7.77 -18.02
N LEU A 410 15.98 6.64 -18.20
CA LEU A 410 15.63 5.78 -17.07
C LEU A 410 16.81 4.97 -16.54
N ALA A 411 17.75 4.59 -17.40
CA ALA A 411 18.94 3.85 -17.01
C ALA A 411 20.11 4.76 -16.55
N VAL A 412 19.98 6.09 -16.74
CA VAL A 412 20.99 7.07 -16.30
C VAL A 412 20.75 7.40 -14.83
N ASN A 413 21.73 7.12 -13.95
CA ASN A 413 21.60 7.27 -12.49
C ASN A 413 20.23 6.75 -12.01
N PRO A 414 19.96 5.44 -12.15
CA PRO A 414 18.60 4.90 -12.21
C PRO A 414 17.76 5.10 -10.96
N THR A 415 18.37 5.33 -9.80
CA THR A 415 17.67 5.59 -8.53
C THR A 415 17.54 7.08 -8.20
N ASP A 416 18.19 7.97 -8.95
CA ASP A 416 18.11 9.40 -8.69
C ASP A 416 16.80 9.97 -9.20
N SER A 417 16.18 10.86 -8.42
CA SER A 417 14.97 11.59 -8.80
C SER A 417 13.79 10.68 -9.24
N ILE A 418 13.70 9.49 -8.65
CA ILE A 418 12.47 8.67 -8.71
C ILE A 418 11.69 8.89 -7.42
N SER A 419 10.36 8.71 -7.48
CA SER A 419 9.51 8.68 -6.29
C SER A 419 9.06 7.26 -5.98
N SER A 420 8.66 7.03 -4.74
CA SER A 420 8.05 5.76 -4.33
C SER A 420 6.75 5.46 -5.10
N PHE A 421 6.04 6.50 -5.56
CA PHE A 421 4.85 6.41 -6.40
C PHE A 421 5.19 6.11 -7.87
N TYR A 422 5.79 7.08 -8.57
CA TYR A 422 6.05 6.94 -10.02
C TYR A 422 7.20 6.01 -10.34
N GLY A 423 7.99 5.60 -9.36
CA GLY A 423 8.96 4.52 -9.51
C GLY A 423 8.34 3.23 -10.06
N TYR A 424 7.07 2.93 -9.73
CA TYR A 424 6.34 1.81 -10.34
C TYR A 424 6.24 1.94 -11.87
N TYR A 425 5.89 3.10 -12.38
CA TYR A 425 5.79 3.33 -13.84
C TYR A 425 7.16 3.38 -14.52
N VAL A 426 8.19 3.85 -13.82
CA VAL A 426 9.59 3.74 -14.27
C VAL A 426 9.98 2.27 -14.44
N LEU A 427 9.65 1.41 -13.48
CA LEU A 427 9.89 -0.04 -13.58
C LEU A 427 9.11 -0.67 -14.75
N GLN A 428 7.86 -0.27 -14.98
CA GLN A 428 7.05 -0.75 -16.11
C GLN A 428 7.66 -0.33 -17.46
N ALA A 429 8.11 0.91 -17.61
CA ALA A 429 8.75 1.40 -18.83
C ALA A 429 10.10 0.70 -19.10
N ARG A 430 10.88 0.38 -18.04
CA ARG A 430 12.10 -0.41 -18.15
C ARG A 430 11.81 -1.84 -18.62
N ALA A 431 10.77 -2.48 -18.06
CA ALA A 431 10.32 -3.79 -18.53
C ALA A 431 9.90 -3.76 -20.00
N MET A 432 9.16 -2.73 -20.41
CA MET A 432 8.78 -2.52 -21.84
C MET A 432 10.00 -2.34 -22.75
N ALA A 433 11.08 -1.77 -22.24
CA ALA A 433 12.36 -1.67 -22.96
C ALA A 433 13.18 -2.98 -22.97
N GLY A 434 12.75 -4.00 -22.22
CA GLY A 434 13.48 -5.25 -22.02
C GLY A 434 14.60 -5.18 -20.97
N ASP A 435 14.64 -4.09 -20.18
CA ASP A 435 15.68 -3.84 -19.17
C ASP A 435 15.24 -4.35 -17.79
N TYR A 436 15.08 -5.65 -17.66
CA TYR A 436 14.67 -6.31 -16.42
C TYR A 436 15.76 -6.29 -15.35
N ASP A 437 17.03 -6.50 -15.73
CA ASP A 437 18.15 -6.49 -14.79
C ASP A 437 18.31 -5.11 -14.15
N GLY A 438 18.22 -4.05 -14.95
CA GLY A 438 18.25 -2.70 -14.41
C GLY A 438 17.04 -2.36 -13.54
N ALA A 439 15.86 -2.94 -13.82
CA ALA A 439 14.69 -2.80 -12.96
C ALA A 439 14.89 -3.53 -11.61
N PHE A 440 15.47 -4.73 -11.60
CA PHE A 440 15.87 -5.44 -10.37
C PHE A 440 16.81 -4.58 -9.51
N ASP A 441 17.81 -3.98 -10.13
CA ASP A 441 18.76 -3.12 -9.43
C ASP A 441 18.08 -1.93 -8.76
N VAL A 442 17.13 -1.28 -9.45
CA VAL A 442 16.35 -0.19 -8.87
C VAL A 442 15.51 -0.69 -7.69
N ILE A 443 14.82 -1.81 -7.82
CA ILE A 443 14.01 -2.39 -6.75
C ILE A 443 14.88 -2.71 -5.53
N ARG A 444 15.99 -3.40 -5.71
CA ARG A 444 16.91 -3.78 -4.62
C ARG A 444 17.49 -2.57 -3.89
N LYS A 445 17.85 -1.51 -4.64
CA LYS A 445 18.49 -0.32 -4.07
C LYS A 445 17.47 0.62 -3.45
N TYR A 446 16.44 1.03 -4.19
CA TYR A 446 15.52 2.05 -3.75
C TYR A 446 14.56 1.55 -2.67
N TRP A 447 13.76 0.52 -2.94
CA TRP A 447 12.86 -0.05 -1.92
C TRP A 447 13.61 -0.82 -0.84
N GLY A 448 14.68 -1.51 -1.20
CA GLY A 448 15.55 -2.11 -0.23
C GLY A 448 16.24 -1.09 0.68
N GLY A 449 16.55 0.11 0.19
CA GLY A 449 17.12 1.19 1.00
C GLY A 449 16.20 1.61 2.16
N MET A 450 14.88 1.67 1.95
CA MET A 450 13.93 1.88 3.05
C MET A 450 14.02 0.76 4.10
N ILE A 451 14.13 -0.51 3.66
CA ILE A 451 14.28 -1.66 4.57
C ILE A 451 15.59 -1.57 5.36
N ASP A 452 16.68 -1.14 4.75
CA ASP A 452 17.98 -0.95 5.42
C ASP A 452 17.88 0.11 6.53
N LEU A 453 17.03 1.11 6.36
CA LEU A 453 16.70 2.12 7.36
C LEU A 453 15.63 1.67 8.38
N GLY A 454 15.22 0.41 8.35
CA GLY A 454 14.33 -0.18 9.35
C GLY A 454 12.85 -0.22 8.96
N ALA A 455 12.50 0.07 7.71
CA ALA A 455 11.13 0.00 7.22
C ALA A 455 10.53 -1.41 7.36
N THR A 456 9.29 -1.47 7.79
CA THR A 456 8.45 -2.68 7.77
C THR A 456 7.23 -2.53 6.86
N THR A 457 7.05 -1.32 6.36
CA THR A 457 6.12 -0.87 5.32
C THR A 457 6.83 0.14 4.44
N PHE A 458 6.36 0.39 3.23
CA PHE A 458 6.98 1.38 2.35
C PHE A 458 6.46 2.79 2.59
N TRP A 459 7.37 3.75 2.39
CA TRP A 459 7.22 5.14 2.77
C TRP A 459 6.64 5.99 1.63
N GLU A 460 5.94 7.04 2.00
CA GLU A 460 5.39 8.04 1.08
C GLU A 460 6.48 8.73 0.26
N ASP A 461 7.57 9.11 0.91
CA ASP A 461 8.74 9.74 0.29
C ASP A 461 10.03 9.07 0.73
N PHE A 462 10.96 8.97 -0.20
CA PHE A 462 12.30 8.45 0.04
C PHE A 462 13.29 8.94 -1.03
N ASP A 463 14.50 9.31 -0.61
CA ASP A 463 15.62 9.64 -1.50
C ASP A 463 16.83 8.78 -1.13
N MET A 464 17.46 8.17 -2.12
CA MET A 464 18.66 7.34 -1.95
C MET A 464 19.81 8.06 -1.23
N LYS A 465 19.89 9.39 -1.37
CA LYS A 465 20.88 10.21 -0.68
C LYS A 465 20.76 10.19 0.84
N TRP A 466 19.57 9.85 1.35
CA TRP A 466 19.38 9.72 2.81
C TRP A 466 20.23 8.60 3.39
N LEU A 467 20.49 7.54 2.63
CA LEU A 467 21.33 6.40 3.07
C LEU A 467 22.77 6.79 3.42
N GLU A 468 23.26 7.90 2.89
CA GLU A 468 24.65 8.33 3.14
C GLU A 468 24.91 8.62 4.61
N ASN A 469 23.93 9.19 5.31
CA ASN A 469 24.12 9.61 6.71
C ASN A 469 22.89 9.42 7.63
N ALA A 470 21.82 8.76 7.22
CA ALA A 470 20.67 8.54 8.07
C ALA A 470 20.93 7.52 9.19
N GLY A 471 20.32 7.76 10.35
CA GLY A 471 20.05 6.74 11.37
C GLY A 471 18.81 5.94 10.99
N ARG A 472 18.69 4.72 11.54
CA ARG A 472 17.49 3.88 11.32
C ARG A 472 16.29 4.44 12.07
N ILE A 473 15.09 4.18 11.54
CA ILE A 473 13.83 4.62 12.19
C ILE A 473 13.53 3.89 13.49
N ASP A 474 14.16 2.74 13.71
CA ASP A 474 13.88 1.84 14.83
C ASP A 474 14.91 1.91 15.97
N GLU A 475 15.70 2.96 15.99
CA GLU A 475 16.68 3.22 17.05
C GLU A 475 16.71 4.71 17.42
N ILE A 476 17.25 5.02 18.59
CA ILE A 476 17.63 6.41 18.92
C ILE A 476 18.72 6.83 17.93
N THR A 477 18.50 7.91 17.21
CA THR A 477 19.44 8.38 16.20
C THR A 477 20.85 8.52 16.77
N PRO A 478 21.85 7.77 16.27
CA PRO A 478 23.22 7.84 16.79
C PRO A 478 23.84 9.22 16.58
N ALA A 479 24.76 9.61 17.47
CA ALA A 479 25.48 10.86 17.35
C ALA A 479 26.20 10.97 15.98
N GLY A 480 26.05 12.09 15.30
CA GLY A 480 26.60 12.33 13.96
C GLY A 480 25.78 11.76 12.80
N LYS A 481 24.69 11.06 13.06
CA LYS A 481 23.70 10.65 12.06
C LYS A 481 22.53 11.62 11.98
N VAL A 482 21.89 11.66 10.83
CA VAL A 482 20.66 12.43 10.59
C VAL A 482 19.45 11.59 10.93
N ASP A 483 18.50 12.15 11.65
CA ASP A 483 17.23 11.50 11.90
C ASP A 483 16.41 11.48 10.60
N VAL A 484 16.26 10.27 10.04
CA VAL A 484 15.62 10.12 8.73
C VAL A 484 14.16 10.59 8.70
N HIS A 485 13.43 10.42 9.80
CA HIS A 485 12.02 10.82 9.88
C HIS A 485 11.86 12.31 10.23
N ALA A 486 12.60 12.79 11.22
CA ALA A 486 12.42 14.16 11.70
C ALA A 486 13.05 15.24 10.81
N GLN A 487 14.09 14.90 10.05
CA GLN A 487 14.93 15.91 9.37
C GLN A 487 14.89 15.83 7.84
N TYR A 488 14.45 14.73 7.26
CA TYR A 488 14.30 14.57 5.83
C TYR A 488 12.83 14.75 5.37
N GLY A 489 12.61 14.59 4.08
CA GLY A 489 11.32 14.80 3.43
C GLY A 489 11.17 16.19 2.84
N SER A 490 10.22 16.31 1.92
CA SER A 490 9.94 17.51 1.16
C SER A 490 8.44 17.71 0.98
N TYR A 491 8.03 18.87 0.47
CA TYR A 491 6.64 19.17 0.14
C TYR A 491 5.70 19.01 1.35
N CYS A 492 4.59 18.27 1.20
CA CYS A 492 3.61 18.04 2.25
C CYS A 492 4.06 17.00 3.29
N TYR A 493 5.06 16.17 2.96
CA TYR A 493 5.60 15.12 3.81
C TYR A 493 6.99 15.46 4.41
N LYS A 494 7.18 16.71 4.78
CA LYS A 494 8.42 17.16 5.44
C LYS A 494 8.46 16.70 6.89
N GLY A 495 9.59 16.09 7.29
CA GLY A 495 9.84 15.65 8.66
C GLY A 495 8.84 14.58 9.10
N LEU A 496 8.42 14.63 10.36
CA LEU A 496 7.52 13.65 10.98
C LEU A 496 6.10 13.57 10.36
N ARG A 497 5.79 14.42 9.38
CA ARG A 497 4.59 14.28 8.55
C ARG A 497 4.72 13.22 7.47
N ASN A 498 5.94 12.81 7.09
CA ASN A 498 6.13 11.73 6.13
C ASN A 498 5.42 10.46 6.65
N SER A 499 4.59 9.84 5.83
CA SER A 499 3.92 8.59 6.18
C SER A 499 4.86 7.42 5.89
N PHE A 500 5.07 6.56 6.88
CA PHE A 500 5.92 5.39 6.73
C PHE A 500 5.16 4.11 6.39
N CYS A 501 3.84 4.23 6.20
CA CYS A 501 3.00 3.21 5.60
C CYS A 501 2.10 3.86 4.55
N HIS A 502 2.55 3.87 3.29
CA HIS A 502 1.86 4.57 2.20
C HIS A 502 1.69 3.67 0.97
N GLY A 503 0.43 3.49 0.57
CA GLY A 503 0.04 2.45 -0.39
C GLY A 503 0.63 2.60 -1.77
N TRP A 504 0.78 3.83 -2.27
CA TRP A 504 1.34 4.08 -3.59
C TRP A 504 2.78 3.53 -3.77
N ALA A 505 3.51 3.31 -2.66
CA ALA A 505 4.87 2.80 -2.69
C ALA A 505 4.98 1.27 -2.90
N SER A 506 3.84 0.57 -2.97
CA SER A 506 3.78 -0.90 -3.06
C SER A 506 4.07 -1.49 -4.44
N GLY A 507 4.27 -0.65 -5.46
CA GLY A 507 4.41 -1.04 -6.86
C GLY A 507 5.35 -2.22 -7.16
N PRO A 508 6.52 -2.39 -6.50
CA PRO A 508 7.40 -3.53 -6.74
C PRO A 508 6.74 -4.90 -6.51
N THR A 509 5.78 -5.02 -5.59
CA THR A 509 5.05 -6.27 -5.34
C THR A 509 4.27 -6.70 -6.58
N ALA A 510 3.53 -5.77 -7.18
CA ALA A 510 2.82 -6.02 -8.43
C ALA A 510 3.79 -6.28 -9.59
N TRP A 511 4.87 -5.49 -9.71
CA TRP A 511 5.86 -5.63 -10.76
C TRP A 511 6.57 -6.99 -10.73
N LEU A 512 7.01 -7.44 -9.55
CA LEU A 512 7.63 -8.76 -9.36
C LEU A 512 6.67 -9.90 -9.70
N SER A 513 5.40 -9.78 -9.33
CA SER A 513 4.36 -10.77 -9.68
C SER A 513 4.09 -10.79 -11.19
N GLN A 514 4.04 -9.63 -11.84
CA GLN A 514 3.77 -9.49 -13.26
C GLN A 514 4.95 -9.98 -14.13
N HIS A 515 6.17 -9.55 -13.82
CA HIS A 515 7.32 -9.76 -14.70
C HIS A 515 8.22 -10.92 -14.29
N VAL A 516 8.31 -11.25 -13.00
CA VAL A 516 9.22 -12.30 -12.51
C VAL A 516 8.49 -13.63 -12.35
N LEU A 517 7.30 -13.66 -11.73
CA LEU A 517 6.39 -14.81 -11.88
C LEU A 517 5.82 -14.87 -13.29
N GLY A 518 5.88 -13.76 -14.04
CA GLY A 518 5.49 -13.65 -15.44
C GLY A 518 3.99 -13.70 -15.68
N VAL A 519 3.14 -13.36 -14.70
CA VAL A 519 1.69 -13.51 -14.79
C VAL A 519 1.04 -12.24 -15.35
N THR A 520 0.54 -12.29 -16.59
CA THR A 520 -0.18 -11.19 -17.23
C THR A 520 -1.56 -11.62 -17.70
N VAL A 521 -2.59 -10.90 -17.27
CA VAL A 521 -3.99 -11.15 -17.67
C VAL A 521 -4.21 -10.62 -19.07
N VAL A 522 -4.72 -11.48 -19.98
CA VAL A 522 -4.96 -11.17 -21.40
C VAL A 522 -6.46 -11.10 -21.72
N GLU A 523 -7.27 -11.86 -21.00
CA GLU A 523 -8.73 -11.88 -21.19
C GLU A 523 -9.44 -11.70 -19.86
N ALA A 524 -10.53 -10.93 -19.86
CA ALA A 524 -11.30 -10.55 -18.70
C ALA A 524 -11.67 -11.75 -17.80
N GLY A 525 -11.63 -11.52 -16.48
CA GLY A 525 -11.84 -12.57 -15.48
C GLY A 525 -10.72 -13.60 -15.44
N CYS A 526 -9.51 -13.22 -15.88
CA CYS A 526 -8.35 -14.13 -15.96
C CYS A 526 -8.60 -15.37 -16.80
N ARG A 527 -9.53 -15.34 -17.76
CA ARG A 527 -9.85 -16.51 -18.61
C ARG A 527 -8.70 -16.92 -19.52
N LYS A 528 -7.84 -15.96 -19.86
CA LYS A 528 -6.61 -16.18 -20.60
C LYS A 528 -5.49 -15.41 -19.93
N VAL A 529 -4.43 -16.13 -19.60
CA VAL A 529 -3.28 -15.58 -18.87
C VAL A 529 -2.00 -15.98 -19.62
N LYS A 530 -1.14 -14.98 -19.85
CA LYS A 530 0.20 -15.17 -20.39
C LYS A 530 1.15 -15.43 -19.23
N ILE A 531 2.01 -16.45 -19.37
CA ILE A 531 3.09 -16.73 -18.42
C ILE A 531 4.42 -16.55 -19.14
N GLU A 532 5.09 -15.46 -18.83
CA GLU A 532 6.37 -15.04 -19.44
C GLU A 532 7.32 -14.52 -18.35
N PRO A 533 8.09 -15.42 -17.71
CA PRO A 533 8.99 -15.05 -16.62
C PRO A 533 10.30 -14.43 -17.12
N HIS A 534 10.73 -13.36 -16.45
CA HIS A 534 12.04 -12.74 -16.64
C HIS A 534 12.84 -12.85 -15.35
N LEU A 535 13.77 -13.81 -15.29
CA LEU A 535 14.50 -14.15 -14.07
C LEU A 535 15.75 -13.27 -13.86
N GLY A 536 16.28 -12.60 -14.91
CA GLY A 536 17.53 -11.86 -14.79
C GLY A 536 18.64 -12.70 -14.17
N ASP A 537 19.18 -12.27 -13.04
CA ASP A 537 20.21 -12.98 -12.27
C ASP A 537 19.67 -14.04 -11.29
N LEU A 538 18.36 -14.16 -11.16
CA LEU A 538 17.74 -15.15 -10.28
C LEU A 538 17.95 -16.57 -10.79
N LYS A 539 18.20 -17.50 -9.85
CA LYS A 539 18.32 -18.93 -10.15
C LYS A 539 16.97 -19.60 -10.28
N TRP A 540 15.99 -19.15 -9.50
CA TRP A 540 14.63 -19.66 -9.51
C TRP A 540 13.67 -18.63 -8.89
N VAL A 541 12.41 -18.77 -9.24
CA VAL A 541 11.29 -18.09 -8.59
C VAL A 541 10.08 -19.03 -8.54
N GLU A 542 9.31 -18.95 -7.49
CA GLU A 542 8.03 -19.63 -7.35
C GLU A 542 7.00 -18.73 -6.67
N GLY A 543 5.75 -18.95 -6.96
CA GLY A 543 4.68 -18.20 -6.32
C GLY A 543 3.31 -18.54 -6.84
N THR A 544 2.35 -17.79 -6.34
CA THR A 544 0.94 -17.93 -6.67
C THR A 544 0.35 -16.60 -7.09
N TYR A 545 -0.68 -16.65 -7.94
CA TYR A 545 -1.45 -15.49 -8.37
C TYR A 545 -2.95 -15.80 -8.27
N PRO A 546 -3.72 -14.99 -7.53
CA PRO A 546 -5.16 -15.22 -7.36
C PRO A 546 -5.94 -14.82 -8.61
N THR A 547 -6.98 -15.59 -8.91
CA THR A 547 -7.94 -15.29 -9.98
C THR A 547 -9.36 -15.62 -9.50
N PRO A 548 -10.40 -15.12 -10.16
CA PRO A 548 -11.79 -15.49 -9.84
C PRO A 548 -12.08 -17.00 -9.97
N LEU A 549 -11.28 -17.71 -10.74
CA LEU A 549 -11.44 -19.14 -10.99
C LEU A 549 -10.57 -20.00 -10.05
N GLY A 550 -9.77 -19.38 -9.18
CA GLY A 550 -8.85 -20.04 -8.25
C GLY A 550 -7.41 -19.55 -8.41
N ILE A 551 -6.47 -20.24 -7.83
CA ILE A 551 -5.07 -19.81 -7.73
C ILE A 551 -4.23 -20.43 -8.86
N ILE A 552 -3.51 -19.58 -9.62
CA ILE A 552 -2.44 -20.01 -10.51
C ILE A 552 -1.17 -20.19 -9.66
N SER A 553 -0.48 -21.31 -9.83
CA SER A 553 0.81 -21.59 -9.21
C SER A 553 1.87 -21.71 -10.28
N VAL A 554 2.99 -21.03 -10.10
CA VAL A 554 4.13 -21.07 -11.02
C VAL A 554 5.42 -21.38 -10.27
N ARG A 555 6.33 -22.11 -10.93
CA ARG A 555 7.71 -22.27 -10.53
C ARG A 555 8.58 -22.23 -11.77
N HIS A 556 9.55 -21.34 -11.77
CA HIS A 556 10.51 -21.15 -12.86
C HIS A 556 11.92 -21.41 -12.33
N GLN A 557 12.70 -22.15 -13.07
CA GLN A 557 14.09 -22.48 -12.72
C GLN A 557 14.98 -22.27 -13.93
N LYS A 558 16.00 -21.45 -13.75
CA LYS A 558 17.04 -21.21 -14.75
C LYS A 558 17.93 -22.45 -14.84
N GLN A 559 18.12 -22.95 -16.06
CA GLN A 559 18.97 -24.10 -16.34
C GLN A 559 20.41 -23.62 -16.59
N GLN A 560 21.36 -24.57 -16.67
CA GLN A 560 22.78 -24.25 -16.92
C GLN A 560 23.01 -23.61 -18.29
N ASP A 561 22.21 -23.93 -19.28
CA ASP A 561 22.23 -23.32 -20.63
C ASP A 561 21.52 -21.98 -20.73
N GLY A 562 21.03 -21.44 -19.60
CA GLY A 562 20.31 -20.17 -19.55
C GLY A 562 18.80 -20.27 -19.85
N THR A 563 18.30 -21.42 -20.30
CA THR A 563 16.86 -21.63 -20.54
C THR A 563 16.08 -21.66 -19.22
N ILE A 564 14.77 -21.35 -19.29
CA ILE A 564 13.88 -21.34 -18.12
C ILE A 564 12.94 -22.54 -18.19
N LYS A 565 13.08 -23.46 -17.24
CA LYS A 565 12.13 -24.55 -17.05
C LYS A 565 10.99 -24.08 -16.16
N SER A 566 9.74 -24.10 -16.68
CA SER A 566 8.54 -23.64 -15.99
C SER A 566 7.60 -24.79 -15.65
N THR A 567 7.15 -24.84 -14.40
CA THR A 567 6.05 -25.68 -13.94
C THR A 567 4.87 -24.76 -13.60
N ILE A 568 3.72 -24.96 -14.27
CA ILE A 568 2.55 -24.11 -14.12
C ILE A 568 1.35 -25.00 -13.78
N LYS A 569 0.61 -24.61 -12.73
CA LYS A 569 -0.68 -25.20 -12.39
C LYS A 569 -1.71 -24.09 -12.42
N ALA A 570 -2.75 -24.26 -13.21
CA ALA A 570 -3.85 -23.31 -13.33
C ALA A 570 -5.20 -23.98 -13.08
N PRO A 571 -6.17 -23.26 -12.53
CA PRO A 571 -7.55 -23.74 -12.39
C PRO A 571 -8.18 -24.11 -13.75
N LYS A 572 -9.17 -25.02 -13.71
CA LYS A 572 -9.98 -25.31 -14.90
C LYS A 572 -10.70 -24.04 -15.37
N GLY A 573 -10.67 -23.78 -16.67
CA GLY A 573 -11.27 -22.58 -17.29
C GLY A 573 -10.30 -21.43 -17.54
N ILE A 574 -9.04 -21.54 -17.09
CA ILE A 574 -7.98 -20.58 -17.45
C ILE A 574 -7.14 -21.17 -18.59
N LYS A 575 -7.07 -20.41 -19.70
CA LYS A 575 -6.17 -20.74 -20.81
C LYS A 575 -4.80 -20.08 -20.56
N ILE A 576 -3.77 -20.89 -20.40
CA ILE A 576 -2.39 -20.41 -20.30
C ILE A 576 -1.77 -20.26 -21.69
N ILE A 577 -1.18 -19.10 -21.96
CA ILE A 577 -0.32 -18.81 -23.12
C ILE A 577 1.13 -18.79 -22.61
N ARG A 578 2.02 -19.42 -23.36
CA ARG A 578 3.49 -19.35 -23.18
C ARG A 578 4.09 -18.79 -24.47
N GLU A 579 5.06 -17.99 -24.36
CA GLU A 579 5.98 -17.63 -25.46
C GLU A 579 7.27 -18.39 -25.33
#